data_72ef484aea9b0ee23dd418a7f1fbb211
#
_entry.id   72ef484aea9b0ee23dd418a7f1fbb211
#
_cell.length_a   1.000
_cell.length_b   1.000
_cell.length_c   1.000
_cell.angle_alpha   90.00
_cell.angle_beta   90.00
_cell.angle_gamma   90.00
#
_symmetry.space_group_name_H-M   'P 1'
#
loop_
_entity.id
_entity.type
_entity.pdbx_description
1 polymer ?
#
loop_
_entity_poly.entity_id
_entity_poly.type
_entity_poly.pdbx_seq_one_letter_code
_entity_poly.pdbx_strand_id
1 'polypeptide(L)'
;MQSLVRFVALMAVVMTTASACVHVQATKDAVTATSASDSYYQFQKVVYQNSGGLPDDRAYFLRVLRNIGAHVTATEGNVEIRLVSFSGGVKVFQQAKTDPELAKAIDAVREKKVRLLLCRNTMRAMNLTVDDVYGVTEADIVPSGVAELARVQGMGFVYIHP
;
A
#
# COMPACT_ATOMS: atom_id res chain seq x y z
N MET A 1 -24.28 -61.93 -71.46
CA MET A 1 -23.30 -62.31 -72.48
C MET A 1 -22.08 -61.44 -72.31
N GLN A 2 -20.94 -62.07 -72.11
CA GLN A 2 -19.56 -61.64 -72.37
C GLN A 2 -19.10 -60.41 -71.51
N SER A 3 -18.20 -60.63 -70.64
CA SER A 3 -16.83 -61.17 -70.72
C SER A 3 -15.78 -60.04 -70.71
N LEU A 4 -14.95 -60.15 -69.69
CA LEU A 4 -13.48 -60.01 -69.69
C LEU A 4 -12.95 -58.58 -69.85
N VAL A 5 -11.90 -58.13 -69.19
CA VAL A 5 -10.64 -58.77 -68.75
C VAL A 5 -9.95 -57.84 -67.76
N ARG A 6 -9.28 -58.47 -66.86
CA ARG A 6 -8.32 -57.93 -65.88
C ARG A 6 -7.21 -57.14 -66.51
N PHE A 7 -6.76 -56.05 -65.85
CA PHE A 7 -5.34 -55.70 -65.79
C PHE A 7 -5.00 -55.17 -64.41
N VAL A 8 -4.19 -55.94 -63.74
CA VAL A 8 -3.54 -55.59 -62.47
C VAL A 8 -2.31 -54.77 -62.82
N ALA A 9 -2.27 -53.50 -62.44
CA ALA A 9 -1.07 -52.72 -62.46
C ALA A 9 -0.64 -52.45 -61.02
N LEU A 10 0.40 -53.17 -60.62
CA LEU A 10 1.07 -53.03 -59.33
C LEU A 10 1.91 -51.73 -59.38
N MET A 11 1.46 -50.66 -58.81
CA MET A 11 2.30 -49.49 -58.58
C MET A 11 2.84 -49.52 -57.15
N ALA A 12 4.13 -49.75 -57.02
CA ALA A 12 4.87 -49.62 -55.78
C ALA A 12 4.99 -48.14 -55.43
N VAL A 13 4.28 -47.71 -54.42
CA VAL A 13 4.44 -46.37 -53.86
C VAL A 13 5.63 -46.42 -52.90
N VAL A 14 6.75 -45.89 -53.36
CA VAL A 14 7.91 -45.61 -52.48
C VAL A 14 7.55 -44.45 -51.53
N MET A 15 7.28 -44.78 -50.30
CA MET A 15 7.14 -43.75 -49.26
C MET A 15 8.53 -43.25 -48.88
N THR A 16 8.92 -42.11 -49.39
CA THR A 16 10.05 -41.33 -48.88
C THR A 16 9.57 -40.58 -47.63
N THR A 17 9.97 -41.07 -46.48
CA THR A 17 9.81 -40.36 -45.20
C THR A 17 10.79 -39.19 -45.17
N ALA A 18 10.30 -38.00 -45.55
CA ALA A 18 11.01 -36.77 -45.31
C ALA A 18 10.90 -36.45 -43.82
N SER A 19 11.98 -36.75 -43.05
CA SER A 19 12.14 -36.35 -41.67
C SER A 19 12.32 -34.81 -41.63
N ALA A 20 11.23 -34.07 -41.50
CA ALA A 20 11.28 -32.63 -41.26
C ALA A 20 11.79 -32.40 -39.83
N CYS A 21 13.08 -32.15 -39.68
CA CYS A 21 13.61 -31.56 -38.47
C CYS A 21 12.96 -30.18 -38.29
N VAL A 22 11.91 -30.11 -37.45
CA VAL A 22 11.40 -28.84 -36.97
C VAL A 22 12.47 -28.24 -36.07
N HIS A 23 13.26 -27.33 -36.59
CA HIS A 23 14.07 -26.43 -35.78
C HIS A 23 13.10 -25.51 -35.08
N VAL A 24 12.75 -25.85 -33.85
CA VAL A 24 12.14 -24.91 -32.93
C VAL A 24 13.20 -23.87 -32.60
N GLN A 25 13.15 -22.79 -33.32
CA GLN A 25 13.88 -21.57 -32.99
C GLN A 25 13.26 -21.06 -31.69
N ALA A 26 13.91 -21.35 -30.58
CA ALA A 26 13.58 -20.73 -29.30
C ALA A 26 13.84 -19.24 -29.45
N THR A 27 12.79 -18.49 -29.76
CA THR A 27 12.80 -17.05 -29.59
C THR A 27 13.05 -16.80 -28.11
N LYS A 28 14.23 -16.27 -27.81
CA LYS A 28 14.55 -15.70 -26.51
C LYS A 28 13.72 -14.41 -26.35
N ASP A 29 12.44 -14.56 -26.22
CA ASP A 29 11.66 -13.55 -25.51
C ASP A 29 12.02 -13.75 -24.05
N ALA A 30 13.12 -13.08 -23.68
CA ALA A 30 13.40 -12.82 -22.29
C ALA A 30 12.25 -11.95 -21.77
N VAL A 31 11.17 -12.62 -21.36
CA VAL A 31 10.28 -12.05 -20.38
C VAL A 31 11.21 -11.76 -19.19
N THR A 32 11.64 -10.52 -19.11
CA THR A 32 12.21 -9.97 -17.91
C THR A 32 11.09 -10.09 -16.88
N ALA A 33 10.98 -11.24 -16.24
CA ALA A 33 10.27 -11.36 -14.99
C ALA A 33 11.00 -10.36 -14.10
N THR A 34 10.43 -9.16 -13.97
CA THR A 34 10.71 -8.26 -12.88
C THR A 34 10.48 -9.15 -11.66
N SER A 35 11.57 -9.60 -11.05
CA SER A 35 11.52 -10.26 -9.76
C SER A 35 10.77 -9.28 -8.87
N ALA A 36 9.51 -9.62 -8.55
CA ALA A 36 8.89 -9.05 -7.38
C ALA A 36 9.95 -9.26 -6.30
N SER A 37 10.51 -8.17 -5.79
CA SER A 37 11.53 -8.24 -4.76
C SER A 37 11.00 -9.20 -3.71
N ASP A 38 11.81 -10.17 -3.30
CA ASP A 38 11.52 -11.05 -2.17
C ASP A 38 11.54 -10.23 -0.88
N SER A 39 10.76 -9.13 -0.88
CA SER A 39 10.60 -8.29 0.30
C SER A 39 9.98 -9.15 1.39
N TYR A 40 10.63 -9.21 2.53
CA TYR A 40 10.11 -9.93 3.70
C TYR A 40 8.67 -9.52 4.02
N TYR A 41 8.32 -8.26 3.77
CA TYR A 41 6.98 -7.73 3.98
C TYR A 41 6.22 -7.60 2.65
N GLN A 42 5.07 -8.25 2.54
CA GLN A 42 4.10 -7.98 1.49
C GLN A 42 3.46 -6.59 1.69
N PHE A 43 2.77 -6.07 0.65
CA PHE A 43 2.07 -4.79 0.75
C PHE A 43 1.10 -4.75 1.94
N GLN A 44 1.17 -3.69 2.73
CA GLN A 44 0.37 -3.52 3.94
C GLN A 44 -0.49 -2.26 3.85
N LYS A 45 -1.71 -2.35 4.37
CA LYS A 45 -2.55 -1.19 4.69
C LYS A 45 -2.68 -1.09 6.20
N VAL A 46 -2.26 0.01 6.77
CA VAL A 46 -2.17 0.15 8.23
C VAL A 46 -2.79 1.45 8.70
N VAL A 47 -3.61 1.38 9.72
CA VAL A 47 -4.12 2.54 10.44
C VAL A 47 -3.56 2.58 11.85
N TYR A 48 -2.87 3.68 12.17
CA TYR A 48 -2.41 3.99 13.52
C TYR A 48 -3.42 4.87 14.22
N GLN A 49 -3.67 4.57 15.51
CA GLN A 49 -4.44 5.45 16.38
C GLN A 49 -3.51 6.38 17.17
N ASN A 50 -3.94 7.63 17.30
CA ASN A 50 -3.41 8.59 18.25
C ASN A 50 -4.57 9.27 18.99
N SER A 51 -4.85 8.84 20.22
CA SER A 51 -5.91 9.45 21.03
C SER A 51 -5.37 10.36 22.13
N GLY A 52 -4.06 10.34 22.38
CA GLY A 52 -3.45 11.04 23.53
C GLY A 52 -3.94 10.47 24.87
N GLY A 53 -3.93 11.30 25.89
CA GLY A 53 -4.39 10.92 27.22
C GLY A 53 -3.31 10.28 28.08
N LEU A 54 -2.06 10.32 27.64
CA LEU A 54 -0.90 9.89 28.42
C LEU A 54 -0.31 11.08 29.21
N PRO A 55 0.44 10.81 30.29
CA PRO A 55 1.08 11.87 31.07
C PRO A 55 1.97 12.80 30.23
N ASP A 56 2.60 12.27 29.16
CA ASP A 56 3.38 13.03 28.21
C ASP A 56 2.94 12.70 26.77
N ASP A 57 1.88 13.36 26.32
CA ASP A 57 1.33 13.22 24.97
C ASP A 57 2.36 13.59 23.89
N ARG A 58 3.24 14.56 24.18
CA ARG A 58 4.29 14.98 23.27
C ARG A 58 5.31 13.86 23.02
N ALA A 59 5.90 13.31 24.07
CA ALA A 59 6.89 12.24 23.95
C ALA A 59 6.28 10.97 23.33
N TYR A 60 5.05 10.64 23.70
CA TYR A 60 4.30 9.54 23.08
C TYR A 60 4.13 9.76 21.58
N PHE A 61 3.68 10.93 21.16
CA PHE A 61 3.45 11.24 19.76
C PHE A 61 4.75 11.19 18.92
N LEU A 62 5.85 11.75 19.44
CA LEU A 62 7.15 11.65 18.80
C LEU A 62 7.58 10.18 18.63
N ARG A 63 7.30 9.33 19.60
CA ARG A 63 7.56 7.89 19.49
C ARG A 63 6.69 7.23 18.41
N VAL A 64 5.40 7.56 18.35
CA VAL A 64 4.48 7.06 17.33
C VAL A 64 4.98 7.45 15.92
N LEU A 65 5.36 8.71 15.71
CA LEU A 65 5.89 9.18 14.42
C LEU A 65 7.19 8.47 14.05
N ARG A 66 8.10 8.22 15.00
CA ARG A 66 9.32 7.43 14.76
C ARG A 66 8.99 5.99 14.37
N ASN A 67 8.04 5.35 15.07
CA ASN A 67 7.60 3.99 14.75
C ASN A 67 6.99 3.90 13.34
N ILE A 68 6.17 4.89 12.96
CA ILE A 68 5.62 5.00 11.61
C ILE A 68 6.74 5.15 10.57
N GLY A 69 7.70 6.02 10.83
CA GLY A 69 8.86 6.21 9.96
C GLY A 69 9.69 4.94 9.78
N ALA A 70 9.91 4.20 10.87
CA ALA A 70 10.61 2.90 10.86
C ALA A 70 9.80 1.84 10.09
N HIS A 71 8.47 1.82 10.26
CA HIS A 71 7.59 0.91 9.53
C HIS A 71 7.69 1.12 8.00
N VAL A 72 7.60 2.36 7.54
CA VAL A 72 7.77 2.67 6.11
C VAL A 72 9.14 2.24 5.61
N THR A 73 10.20 2.43 6.41
CA THR A 73 11.55 2.02 6.04
C THR A 73 11.70 0.50 5.98
N ALA A 74 11.16 -0.22 6.97
CA ALA A 74 11.23 -1.69 7.03
C ALA A 74 10.47 -2.36 5.88
N THR A 75 9.38 -1.77 5.43
CA THR A 75 8.59 -2.25 4.29
C THR A 75 9.08 -1.72 2.95
N GLU A 76 10.21 -1.00 2.91
CA GLU A 76 10.75 -0.37 1.69
C GLU A 76 9.73 0.51 0.97
N GLY A 77 8.81 1.11 1.72
CA GLY A 77 7.70 1.91 1.19
C GLY A 77 6.51 1.08 0.68
N ASN A 78 6.55 -0.25 0.80
CA ASN A 78 5.46 -1.13 0.38
C ASN A 78 4.31 -1.15 1.41
N VAL A 79 3.84 0.03 1.79
CA VAL A 79 2.81 0.22 2.82
C VAL A 79 2.00 1.49 2.57
N GLU A 80 0.69 1.43 2.82
CA GLU A 80 -0.19 2.59 2.94
C GLU A 80 -0.50 2.83 4.42
N ILE A 81 -0.09 3.98 4.96
CA ILE A 81 -0.30 4.30 6.37
C ILE A 81 -1.24 5.50 6.54
N ARG A 82 -2.18 5.36 7.46
CA ARG A 82 -3.02 6.44 7.98
C ARG A 82 -2.80 6.57 9.48
N LEU A 83 -2.62 7.79 9.96
CA LEU A 83 -2.62 8.12 11.39
C LEU A 83 -3.90 8.89 11.71
N VAL A 84 -4.77 8.29 12.51
CA VAL A 84 -6.05 8.91 12.93
C VAL A 84 -5.90 9.46 14.33
N SER A 85 -6.00 10.79 14.44
CA SER A 85 -5.84 11.53 15.70
C SER A 85 -7.17 12.11 16.18
N PHE A 86 -7.51 11.86 17.46
CA PHE A 86 -8.70 12.39 18.11
C PHE A 86 -8.44 12.58 19.60
N SER A 87 -9.37 13.18 20.35
CA SER A 87 -9.20 13.50 21.77
C SER A 87 -7.86 14.24 22.01
N GLY A 88 -7.08 13.85 23.01
CA GLY A 88 -5.76 14.42 23.30
C GLY A 88 -4.78 14.38 22.13
N GLY A 89 -4.94 13.41 21.24
CA GLY A 89 -4.08 13.27 20.08
C GLY A 89 -4.15 14.42 19.05
N VAL A 90 -5.17 15.28 19.10
CA VAL A 90 -5.24 16.51 18.27
C VAL A 90 -4.36 17.61 18.83
N LYS A 91 -4.19 17.71 20.16
CA LYS A 91 -3.41 18.75 20.82
C LYS A 91 -1.97 18.83 20.34
N VAL A 92 -1.36 17.69 20.03
CA VAL A 92 0.05 17.66 19.57
C VAL A 92 0.24 18.35 18.21
N PHE A 93 -0.78 18.35 17.36
CA PHE A 93 -0.76 19.12 16.10
C PHE A 93 -0.89 20.62 16.33
N GLN A 94 -1.63 21.05 17.38
CA GLN A 94 -1.67 22.44 17.80
C GLN A 94 -0.32 22.86 18.37
N GLN A 95 0.27 22.05 19.27
CA GLN A 95 1.58 22.29 19.86
C GLN A 95 2.68 22.40 18.79
N ALA A 96 2.60 21.61 17.72
CA ALA A 96 3.56 21.64 16.64
C ALA A 96 3.65 23.01 15.90
N LYS A 97 2.67 23.90 16.06
CA LYS A 97 2.75 25.28 15.54
C LYS A 97 3.88 26.09 16.19
N THR A 98 4.27 25.74 17.40
CA THR A 98 5.32 26.42 18.18
C THR A 98 6.45 25.49 18.63
N ASP A 99 6.34 24.20 18.32
CA ASP A 99 7.34 23.17 18.67
C ASP A 99 8.00 22.66 17.38
N PRO A 100 9.24 23.10 17.06
CA PRO A 100 9.91 22.74 15.83
C PRO A 100 10.29 21.28 15.74
N GLU A 101 10.45 20.55 16.87
CA GLU A 101 10.73 19.12 16.85
C GLU A 101 9.50 18.33 16.43
N LEU A 102 8.31 18.69 16.98
CA LEU A 102 7.04 18.12 16.55
C LEU A 102 6.75 18.41 15.09
N ALA A 103 6.93 19.66 14.65
CA ALA A 103 6.73 20.08 13.26
C ALA A 103 7.61 19.23 12.32
N LYS A 104 8.90 19.14 12.60
CA LYS A 104 9.85 18.34 11.81
C LYS A 104 9.47 16.85 11.76
N ALA A 105 9.01 16.28 12.88
CA ALA A 105 8.60 14.88 12.93
C ALA A 105 7.31 14.62 12.11
N ILE A 106 6.38 15.57 12.11
CA ILE A 106 5.17 15.53 11.27
C ILE A 106 5.54 15.60 9.79
N ASP A 107 6.41 16.53 9.40
CA ASP A 107 6.86 16.68 8.02
C ASP A 107 7.56 15.40 7.52
N ALA A 108 8.43 14.82 8.33
CA ALA A 108 9.16 13.61 7.98
C ALA A 108 8.26 12.39 7.65
N VAL A 109 7.11 12.25 8.29
CA VAL A 109 6.16 11.19 7.95
C VAL A 109 5.26 11.58 6.77
N ARG A 110 4.96 12.87 6.58
CA ARG A 110 4.23 13.35 5.41
C ARG A 110 5.04 13.16 4.11
N GLU A 111 6.32 13.46 4.14
CA GLU A 111 7.25 13.20 3.02
C GLU A 111 7.24 11.72 2.61
N LYS A 112 7.02 10.82 3.55
CA LYS A 112 6.83 9.38 3.33
C LYS A 112 5.39 9.00 2.89
N LYS A 113 4.55 9.98 2.53
CA LYS A 113 3.17 9.81 2.07
C LYS A 113 2.20 9.23 3.12
N VAL A 114 2.55 9.32 4.39
CA VAL A 114 1.63 8.97 5.49
C VAL A 114 0.49 9.98 5.53
N ARG A 115 -0.76 9.51 5.57
CA ARG A 115 -1.92 10.38 5.73
C ARG A 115 -2.21 10.66 7.19
N LEU A 116 -2.23 11.93 7.56
CA LEU A 116 -2.54 12.40 8.90
C LEU A 116 -4.00 12.86 8.92
N LEU A 117 -4.86 12.20 9.70
CA LEU A 117 -6.29 12.44 9.73
C LEU A 117 -6.70 12.92 11.13
N LEU A 118 -7.37 14.08 11.21
CA LEU A 118 -7.81 14.68 12.47
C LEU A 118 -9.33 14.66 12.61
N CYS A 119 -9.79 14.38 13.83
CA CYS A 119 -11.21 14.29 14.18
C CYS A 119 -11.86 15.67 14.27
N ARG A 120 -12.82 16.01 13.42
CA ARG A 120 -13.59 17.25 13.45
C ARG A 120 -14.35 17.44 14.76
N ASN A 121 -14.93 16.37 15.32
CA ASN A 121 -15.64 16.46 16.60
C ASN A 121 -14.70 16.89 17.71
N THR A 122 -13.46 16.39 17.74
CA THR A 122 -12.44 16.82 18.71
C THR A 122 -12.04 18.28 18.48
N MET A 123 -11.78 18.65 17.24
CA MET A 123 -11.42 20.04 16.92
C MET A 123 -12.51 21.01 17.37
N ARG A 124 -13.77 20.70 17.09
CA ARG A 124 -14.92 21.51 17.58
C ARG A 124 -14.97 21.61 19.10
N ALA A 125 -14.79 20.49 19.81
CA ALA A 125 -14.80 20.47 21.28
C ALA A 125 -13.64 21.28 21.88
N MET A 126 -12.56 21.46 21.14
CA MET A 126 -11.39 22.25 21.53
C MET A 126 -11.42 23.69 20.94
N ASN A 127 -12.48 24.07 20.21
CA ASN A 127 -12.58 25.33 19.48
C ASN A 127 -11.41 25.58 18.51
N LEU A 128 -10.94 24.53 17.83
CA LEU A 128 -9.85 24.57 16.85
C LEU A 128 -10.40 24.59 15.43
N THR A 129 -9.74 25.38 14.59
CA THR A 129 -9.87 25.40 13.13
C THR A 129 -8.69 24.66 12.49
N VAL A 130 -8.68 24.49 11.17
CA VAL A 130 -7.55 23.91 10.46
C VAL A 130 -6.30 24.78 10.57
N ASP A 131 -6.47 26.09 10.71
CA ASP A 131 -5.34 27.03 10.85
C ASP A 131 -4.64 26.92 12.22
N ASP A 132 -5.29 26.34 13.21
CA ASP A 132 -4.73 26.15 14.55
C ASP A 132 -3.87 24.87 14.69
N VAL A 133 -3.84 24.03 13.66
CA VAL A 133 -3.12 22.75 13.66
C VAL A 133 -2.06 22.69 12.56
N TYR A 134 -0.91 22.11 12.88
CA TYR A 134 0.24 22.06 11.97
C TYR A 134 0.14 20.88 10.99
N GLY A 135 0.58 21.12 9.74
CA GLY A 135 0.85 20.07 8.77
C GLY A 135 -0.39 19.35 8.23
N VAL A 136 -1.60 19.87 8.41
CA VAL A 136 -2.86 19.32 7.89
C VAL A 136 -3.67 20.36 7.13
N THR A 137 -4.55 19.88 6.27
CA THR A 137 -5.47 20.70 5.47
C THR A 137 -6.92 20.27 5.74
N GLU A 138 -7.89 21.00 5.21
CA GLU A 138 -9.30 20.62 5.35
C GLU A 138 -9.61 19.22 4.79
N ALA A 139 -8.84 18.77 3.79
CA ALA A 139 -8.96 17.42 3.23
C ALA A 139 -8.49 16.30 4.18
N ASP A 140 -7.78 16.64 5.24
CA ASP A 140 -7.29 15.72 6.26
C ASP A 140 -8.24 15.65 7.48
N ILE A 141 -9.31 16.47 7.48
CA ILE A 141 -10.26 16.51 8.59
C ILE A 141 -11.40 15.54 8.35
N VAL A 142 -11.51 14.51 9.19
CA VAL A 142 -12.59 13.52 9.12
C VAL A 142 -13.70 13.83 10.13
N PRO A 143 -14.98 13.54 9.82
CA PRO A 143 -16.09 13.87 10.70
C PRO A 143 -15.93 13.31 12.13
N SER A 144 -15.45 12.06 12.27
CA SER A 144 -15.22 11.39 13.53
C SER A 144 -14.01 10.47 13.44
N GLY A 145 -13.02 10.64 14.30
CA GLY A 145 -11.84 9.78 14.34
C GLY A 145 -12.16 8.31 14.64
N VAL A 146 -13.08 8.06 15.57
CA VAL A 146 -13.50 6.70 15.93
C VAL A 146 -14.24 6.02 14.76
N ALA A 147 -15.15 6.74 14.10
CA ALA A 147 -15.84 6.21 12.93
C ALA A 147 -14.88 5.99 11.76
N GLU A 148 -13.88 6.85 11.61
CA GLU A 148 -12.85 6.70 10.58
C GLU A 148 -12.00 5.46 10.81
N LEU A 149 -11.62 5.14 12.05
CA LEU A 149 -10.94 3.88 12.38
C LEU A 149 -11.75 2.65 11.95
N ALA A 150 -13.05 2.65 12.23
CA ALA A 150 -13.93 1.55 11.80
C ALA A 150 -14.02 1.49 10.26
N ARG A 151 -14.20 2.65 9.60
CA ARG A 151 -14.32 2.75 8.15
C ARG A 151 -13.09 2.21 7.42
N VAL A 152 -11.89 2.61 7.85
CA VAL A 152 -10.66 2.18 7.17
C VAL A 152 -10.36 0.69 7.41
N GLN A 153 -10.67 0.17 8.59
CA GLN A 153 -10.57 -1.28 8.84
C GLN A 153 -11.49 -2.06 7.89
N GLY A 154 -12.70 -1.58 7.62
CA GLY A 154 -13.59 -2.15 6.60
C GLY A 154 -13.02 -2.07 5.16
N MET A 155 -12.00 -1.23 4.92
CA MET A 155 -11.25 -1.14 3.66
C MET A 155 -9.97 -2.01 3.65
N GLY A 156 -9.80 -2.88 4.66
CA GLY A 156 -8.66 -3.79 4.77
C GLY A 156 -7.43 -3.21 5.47
N PHE A 157 -7.57 -2.08 6.17
CA PHE A 157 -6.46 -1.57 7.00
C PHE A 157 -6.36 -2.36 8.31
N VAL A 158 -5.16 -2.80 8.63
CA VAL A 158 -4.83 -3.39 9.94
C VAL A 158 -4.67 -2.27 10.96
N TYR A 159 -5.30 -2.42 12.11
CA TYR A 159 -5.23 -1.45 13.20
C TYR A 159 -3.99 -1.67 14.06
N ILE A 160 -3.26 -0.59 14.35
CA ILE A 160 -2.13 -0.56 15.28
C ILE A 160 -2.29 0.58 16.28
N HIS A 161 -2.10 0.26 17.54
CA HIS A 161 -1.98 1.23 18.65
C HIS A 161 -0.66 0.96 19.37
N PRO A 162 0.42 1.74 19.08
CA PRO A 162 1.76 1.53 19.63
C PRO A 162 1.92 2.02 21.06
#